data_940cefe4b79bed82bc2c260efe11fa23
#
_entry.id   940cefe4b79bed82bc2c260efe11fa23
#
_cell.length_a   1.000
_cell.length_b   1.000
_cell.length_c   1.000
_cell.angle_alpha   90.00
_cell.angle_beta   90.00
_cell.angle_gamma   90.00
#
_symmetry.space_group_name_H-M   'P 1'
#
loop_
_entity.id
_entity.type
_entity.pdbx_description
1 polymer ?
#
loop_
_entity_poly.entity_id
_entity_poly.type
_entity_poly.pdbx_seq_one_letter_code
_entity_poly.pdbx_strand_id
1 'polypeptide(L)'
;MAGRPRGDRGSTLPIYIWLTTILLFVALAFFAFAQAASARNGAQSAADAAALAAAQEAREVLLLDLGDAIDAGNKDWLDWLDLPAGGLPAEEATIAAQELAAANNSTVQGGAVATEAGGFPGFEVEVRTDYTVGDSIIPGTESMTAVAQATAVIQPRCDFDVNADPAKPVALDCDGQPVDIDPGNFDPDDLPDASVMFSVRLAQ
;
A
#
# COMPACT_ATOMS: atom_id res chain seq x y z
N MET A 1 -77.14 36.66 15.18
CA MET A 1 -75.66 36.86 15.14
C MET A 1 -75.08 35.56 14.57
N ALA A 2 -74.68 35.58 13.30
CA ALA A 2 -74.11 34.39 12.63
C ALA A 2 -72.62 34.44 12.74
N GLY A 3 -72.01 33.47 13.44
CA GLY A 3 -70.57 33.31 13.53
C GLY A 3 -69.99 32.90 12.18
N ARG A 4 -69.03 33.66 11.61
CA ARG A 4 -68.27 33.33 10.42
C ARG A 4 -67.40 32.10 10.74
N PRO A 5 -67.41 31.03 9.90
CA PRO A 5 -66.47 29.97 10.05
C PRO A 5 -65.07 30.51 9.72
N ARG A 6 -64.11 30.45 10.68
CA ARG A 6 -62.70 30.64 10.42
C ARG A 6 -62.25 29.51 9.55
N GLY A 7 -62.08 29.76 8.26
CA GLY A 7 -61.48 28.82 7.34
C GLY A 7 -60.03 28.58 7.70
N ASP A 8 -59.70 27.39 8.11
CA ASP A 8 -58.36 26.89 8.36
C ASP A 8 -57.68 26.62 6.98
N ARG A 9 -57.35 27.71 6.28
CA ARG A 9 -56.76 27.68 4.97
C ARG A 9 -55.28 28.07 5.07
N GLY A 10 -54.38 27.07 4.99
CA GLY A 10 -52.97 27.29 4.73
C GLY A 10 -51.98 26.90 5.82
N SER A 11 -52.39 26.19 6.88
CA SER A 11 -51.48 25.81 7.98
C SER A 11 -50.50 24.69 7.62
N THR A 12 -50.72 23.95 6.56
CA THR A 12 -49.87 22.80 6.19
C THR A 12 -48.65 23.19 5.34
N LEU A 13 -48.73 24.21 4.52
CA LEU A 13 -47.67 24.64 3.61
C LEU A 13 -46.35 25.00 4.35
N PRO A 14 -46.36 25.77 5.45
CA PRO A 14 -45.15 26.07 6.22
C PRO A 14 -44.48 24.80 6.80
N ILE A 15 -45.31 23.85 7.24
CA ILE A 15 -44.80 22.58 7.81
C ILE A 15 -44.07 21.76 6.73
N TYR A 16 -44.62 21.66 5.52
CA TYR A 16 -43.98 20.99 4.40
C TYR A 16 -42.67 21.67 3.99
N ILE A 17 -42.64 23.00 3.88
CA ILE A 17 -41.43 23.76 3.58
C ILE A 17 -40.35 23.50 4.63
N TRP A 18 -40.70 23.55 5.90
CA TRP A 18 -39.78 23.31 6.99
C TRP A 18 -39.24 21.88 7.00
N LEU A 19 -40.11 20.89 6.80
CA LEU A 19 -39.73 19.47 6.71
C LEU A 19 -38.80 19.19 5.51
N THR A 20 -39.13 19.72 4.32
CA THR A 20 -38.30 19.53 3.13
C THR A 20 -36.96 20.23 3.28
N THR A 21 -36.89 21.39 3.91
CA THR A 21 -35.63 22.10 4.18
C THR A 21 -34.71 21.30 5.11
N ILE A 22 -35.26 20.71 6.16
CA ILE A 22 -34.49 19.84 7.08
C ILE A 22 -33.99 18.60 6.35
N LEU A 23 -34.84 17.92 5.57
CA LEU A 23 -34.45 16.73 4.80
C LEU A 23 -33.35 17.05 3.80
N LEU A 24 -33.48 18.18 3.11
CA LEU A 24 -32.44 18.62 2.15
C LEU A 24 -31.11 18.93 2.86
N PHE A 25 -31.16 19.59 3.99
CA PHE A 25 -29.96 19.89 4.78
C PHE A 25 -29.28 18.62 5.27
N VAL A 26 -30.03 17.64 5.78
CA VAL A 26 -29.51 16.33 6.19
C VAL A 26 -28.90 15.59 5.01
N ALA A 27 -29.55 15.60 3.85
CA ALA A 27 -29.03 14.97 2.63
C ALA A 27 -27.70 15.60 2.17
N LEU A 28 -27.60 16.94 2.19
CA LEU A 28 -26.38 17.66 1.85
C LEU A 28 -25.24 17.38 2.85
N ALA A 29 -25.56 17.34 4.13
CA ALA A 29 -24.58 16.97 5.16
C ALA A 29 -24.04 15.54 4.95
N PHE A 30 -24.93 14.59 4.69
CA PHE A 30 -24.55 13.21 4.39
C PHE A 30 -23.67 13.11 3.14
N PHE A 31 -24.00 13.89 2.09
CA PHE A 31 -23.20 13.92 0.87
C PHE A 31 -21.78 14.44 1.11
N ALA A 32 -21.62 15.48 1.93
CA ALA A 32 -20.30 16.00 2.30
C ALA A 32 -19.45 14.96 3.06
N PHE A 33 -20.06 14.22 3.99
CA PHE A 33 -19.37 13.11 4.66
C PHE A 33 -18.96 11.98 3.69
N ALA A 34 -19.84 11.64 2.75
CA ALA A 34 -19.55 10.61 1.76
C ALA A 34 -18.36 10.99 0.84
N GLN A 35 -18.29 12.25 0.43
CA GLN A 35 -17.13 12.75 -0.34
C GLN A 35 -15.82 12.68 0.45
N ALA A 36 -15.82 13.12 1.69
CA ALA A 36 -14.64 13.07 2.55
C ALA A 36 -14.18 11.61 2.78
N ALA A 37 -15.11 10.70 3.01
CA ALA A 37 -14.82 9.26 3.15
C ALA A 37 -14.23 8.67 1.84
N SER A 38 -14.78 9.06 0.69
CA SER A 38 -14.27 8.63 -0.63
C SER A 38 -12.83 9.08 -0.87
N ALA A 39 -12.51 10.35 -0.56
CA ALA A 39 -11.15 10.87 -0.70
C ALA A 39 -10.16 10.14 0.22
N ARG A 40 -10.57 9.86 1.46
CA ARG A 40 -9.74 9.13 2.43
C ARG A 40 -9.50 7.68 1.98
N ASN A 41 -10.53 7.00 1.49
CA ASN A 41 -10.39 5.63 0.96
C ASN A 41 -9.50 5.61 -0.29
N GLY A 42 -9.60 6.61 -1.16
CA GLY A 42 -8.72 6.74 -2.33
C GLY A 42 -7.26 6.93 -1.93
N ALA A 43 -6.98 7.79 -0.94
CA ALA A 43 -5.63 7.96 -0.40
C ALA A 43 -5.08 6.65 0.19
N GLN A 44 -5.90 5.92 0.97
CA GLN A 44 -5.49 4.64 1.55
C GLN A 44 -5.17 3.60 0.47
N SER A 45 -6.03 3.48 -0.54
CA SER A 45 -5.77 2.56 -1.67
C SER A 45 -4.50 2.91 -2.44
N ALA A 46 -4.20 4.21 -2.60
CA ALA A 46 -2.98 4.67 -3.23
C ALA A 46 -1.74 4.37 -2.37
N ALA A 47 -1.83 4.54 -1.05
CA ALA A 47 -0.76 4.20 -0.11
C ALA A 47 -0.47 2.69 -0.12
N ASP A 48 -1.52 1.87 -0.06
CA ASP A 48 -1.41 0.42 -0.09
C ASP A 48 -0.75 -0.07 -1.40
N ALA A 49 -1.17 0.49 -2.53
CA ALA A 49 -0.59 0.16 -3.85
C ALA A 49 0.88 0.61 -3.94
N ALA A 50 1.21 1.81 -3.47
CA ALA A 50 2.56 2.34 -3.50
C ALA A 50 3.52 1.54 -2.59
N ALA A 51 3.07 1.18 -1.36
CA ALA A 51 3.87 0.37 -0.45
C ALA A 51 4.12 -1.04 -1.01
N LEU A 52 3.08 -1.67 -1.60
CA LEU A 52 3.24 -2.96 -2.26
C LEU A 52 4.20 -2.90 -3.45
N ALA A 53 4.13 -1.84 -4.27
CA ALA A 53 5.04 -1.66 -5.39
C ALA A 53 6.49 -1.49 -4.93
N ALA A 54 6.72 -0.67 -3.88
CA ALA A 54 8.04 -0.51 -3.28
C ALA A 54 8.63 -1.85 -2.83
N ALA A 55 7.85 -2.66 -2.11
CA ALA A 55 8.31 -3.94 -1.61
C ALA A 55 8.48 -4.99 -2.73
N GLN A 56 7.65 -4.95 -3.78
CA GLN A 56 7.79 -5.82 -4.95
C GLN A 56 9.04 -5.50 -5.74
N GLU A 57 9.31 -4.24 -6.02
CA GLU A 57 10.55 -3.83 -6.70
C GLU A 57 11.78 -4.22 -5.91
N ALA A 58 11.79 -3.94 -4.60
CA ALA A 58 12.89 -4.34 -3.75
C ALA A 58 13.12 -5.86 -3.74
N ARG A 59 12.07 -6.65 -3.78
CA ARG A 59 12.15 -8.11 -3.88
C ARG A 59 12.84 -8.55 -5.18
N GLU A 60 12.51 -7.93 -6.32
CA GLU A 60 13.14 -8.24 -7.61
C GLU A 60 14.63 -7.87 -7.59
N VAL A 61 14.99 -6.70 -7.07
CA VAL A 61 16.38 -6.27 -6.92
C VAL A 61 17.16 -7.21 -6.00
N LEU A 62 16.57 -7.62 -4.88
CA LEU A 62 17.19 -8.57 -3.95
C LEU A 62 17.49 -9.92 -4.60
N LEU A 63 16.62 -10.41 -5.50
CA LEU A 63 16.88 -11.65 -6.23
C LEU A 63 18.06 -11.50 -7.20
N LEU A 64 18.14 -10.36 -7.91
CA LEU A 64 19.26 -10.07 -8.81
C LEU A 64 20.58 -9.99 -8.02
N ASP A 65 20.59 -9.26 -6.91
CA ASP A 65 21.76 -9.11 -6.03
C ASP A 65 22.18 -10.46 -5.44
N LEU A 66 21.23 -11.34 -5.10
CA LEU A 66 21.49 -12.70 -4.66
C LEU A 66 22.19 -13.51 -5.77
N GLY A 67 21.69 -13.43 -7.00
CA GLY A 67 22.30 -14.08 -8.15
C GLY A 67 23.74 -13.62 -8.39
N ASP A 68 23.95 -12.31 -8.37
CA ASP A 68 25.28 -11.72 -8.51
C ASP A 68 26.23 -12.12 -7.38
N ALA A 69 25.74 -12.24 -6.15
CA ALA A 69 26.52 -12.66 -5.00
C ALA A 69 26.99 -14.12 -5.14
N ILE A 70 26.11 -15.01 -5.61
CA ILE A 70 26.44 -16.42 -5.85
C ILE A 70 27.46 -16.55 -6.98
N ASP A 71 27.24 -15.87 -8.12
CA ASP A 71 28.13 -15.92 -9.28
C ASP A 71 29.54 -15.38 -8.93
N ALA A 72 29.59 -14.34 -8.10
CA ALA A 72 30.86 -13.78 -7.57
C ALA A 72 31.56 -14.69 -6.56
N GLY A 73 30.96 -15.82 -6.16
CA GLY A 73 31.49 -16.75 -5.15
C GLY A 73 31.50 -16.19 -3.74
N ASN A 74 30.59 -15.26 -3.44
CA ASN A 74 30.39 -14.72 -2.09
C ASN A 74 29.90 -15.84 -1.17
N LYS A 75 30.58 -16.05 -0.04
CA LYS A 75 30.22 -17.12 0.90
C LYS A 75 29.08 -16.74 1.85
N ASP A 76 28.69 -15.48 1.86
CA ASP A 76 27.64 -14.96 2.73
C ASP A 76 26.28 -14.88 2.02
N TRP A 77 26.13 -15.52 0.82
CA TRP A 77 24.91 -15.45 0.02
C TRP A 77 23.69 -16.06 0.73
N LEU A 78 23.90 -17.02 1.64
CA LEU A 78 22.82 -17.60 2.44
C LEU A 78 22.20 -16.56 3.40
N ASP A 79 22.97 -15.58 3.88
CA ASP A 79 22.49 -14.52 4.75
C ASP A 79 21.48 -13.59 4.04
N TRP A 80 21.51 -13.54 2.70
CA TRP A 80 20.55 -12.77 1.89
C TRP A 80 19.15 -13.36 1.94
N LEU A 81 19.01 -14.65 2.24
CA LEU A 81 17.71 -15.30 2.40
C LEU A 81 17.02 -14.91 3.72
N ASP A 82 17.77 -14.42 4.71
CA ASP A 82 17.26 -13.97 6.01
C ASP A 82 16.93 -12.47 6.04
N LEU A 83 17.18 -11.73 4.97
CA LEU A 83 16.83 -10.32 4.72
C LEU A 83 17.08 -9.37 5.92
N PRO A 84 18.26 -8.76 6.04
CA PRO A 84 18.47 -7.70 7.02
C PRO A 84 17.76 -6.40 6.60
N ALA A 85 17.00 -5.78 7.51
CA ALA A 85 16.26 -4.53 7.25
C ALA A 85 17.14 -3.36 6.72
N GLY A 86 18.45 -3.39 6.98
CA GLY A 86 19.38 -2.33 6.56
C GLY A 86 19.91 -2.42 5.13
N GLY A 87 19.53 -3.47 4.35
CA GLY A 87 20.05 -3.73 3.01
C GLY A 87 19.03 -3.54 1.88
N LEU A 88 17.82 -3.02 2.16
CA LEU A 88 16.79 -2.88 1.14
C LEU A 88 17.09 -1.76 0.14
N PRO A 89 16.83 -1.96 -1.16
CA PRO A 89 17.07 -0.98 -2.23
C PRO A 89 16.01 0.14 -2.19
N ALA A 90 16.26 1.19 -1.42
CA ALA A 90 15.28 2.24 -1.14
C ALA A 90 15.06 3.19 -2.34
N GLU A 91 16.02 3.35 -3.24
CA GLU A 91 15.91 4.23 -4.40
C GLU A 91 14.95 3.63 -5.43
N GLU A 92 15.17 2.38 -5.81
CA GLU A 92 14.34 1.62 -6.74
C GLU A 92 12.91 1.45 -6.20
N ALA A 93 12.80 1.11 -4.93
CA ALA A 93 11.52 1.03 -4.22
C ALA A 93 10.76 2.37 -4.24
N THR A 94 11.46 3.50 -4.11
CA THR A 94 10.84 4.84 -4.18
C THR A 94 10.33 5.14 -5.58
N ILE A 95 11.05 4.77 -6.64
CA ILE A 95 10.60 4.96 -8.02
C ILE A 95 9.32 4.17 -8.27
N ALA A 96 9.29 2.88 -7.92
CA ALA A 96 8.12 2.04 -8.09
C ALA A 96 6.90 2.55 -7.29
N ALA A 97 7.12 3.01 -6.05
CA ALA A 97 6.08 3.62 -5.23
C ALA A 97 5.48 4.87 -5.89
N GLN A 98 6.33 5.74 -6.46
CA GLN A 98 5.89 6.97 -7.14
C GLN A 98 5.06 6.68 -8.37
N GLU A 99 5.43 5.67 -9.17
CA GLU A 99 4.67 5.26 -10.35
C GLU A 99 3.26 4.79 -9.98
N LEU A 100 3.15 3.93 -8.97
CA LEU A 100 1.84 3.42 -8.53
C LEU A 100 0.99 4.48 -7.83
N ALA A 101 1.59 5.36 -7.04
CA ALA A 101 0.89 6.50 -6.45
C ALA A 101 0.33 7.42 -7.53
N ALA A 102 1.14 7.77 -8.55
CA ALA A 102 0.70 8.61 -9.68
C ALA A 102 -0.43 7.96 -10.49
N ALA A 103 -0.37 6.63 -10.73
CA ALA A 103 -1.44 5.88 -11.37
C ALA A 103 -2.77 5.92 -10.56
N ASN A 104 -2.69 6.19 -9.26
CA ASN A 104 -3.82 6.36 -8.34
C ASN A 104 -4.12 7.84 -8.00
N ASN A 105 -3.70 8.79 -8.84
CA ASN A 105 -3.88 10.24 -8.66
C ASN A 105 -3.40 10.72 -7.29
N SER A 106 -2.21 10.28 -6.90
CA SER A 106 -1.59 10.61 -5.62
C SER A 106 -0.08 10.79 -5.79
N THR A 107 0.52 11.55 -4.89
CA THR A 107 1.96 11.84 -4.88
C THR A 107 2.58 11.30 -3.59
N VAL A 108 3.68 10.54 -3.71
CA VAL A 108 4.47 10.05 -2.56
C VAL A 108 5.14 11.21 -1.84
N GLN A 109 5.08 11.19 -0.52
CA GLN A 109 5.71 12.17 0.36
C GLN A 109 7.01 11.59 0.95
N GLY A 110 8.15 12.16 0.59
CA GLY A 110 9.43 11.77 1.19
C GLY A 110 10.07 10.47 0.69
N GLY A 111 9.39 9.71 -0.19
CA GLY A 111 9.88 8.43 -0.72
C GLY A 111 9.45 7.20 0.09
N ALA A 112 9.95 6.02 -0.30
CA ALA A 112 9.77 4.77 0.42
C ALA A 112 10.80 4.67 1.55
N VAL A 113 10.33 4.57 2.78
CA VAL A 113 11.19 4.52 3.97
C VAL A 113 11.31 3.07 4.42
N ALA A 114 12.56 2.56 4.42
CA ALA A 114 12.82 1.21 4.91
C ALA A 114 12.42 1.10 6.39
N THR A 115 11.67 0.06 6.72
CA THR A 115 11.11 -0.18 8.05
C THR A 115 11.01 -1.67 8.33
N GLU A 116 10.62 -2.02 9.55
CA GLU A 116 10.33 -3.39 9.95
C GLU A 116 8.93 -3.47 10.55
N ALA A 117 8.16 -4.46 10.14
CA ALA A 117 6.85 -4.73 10.71
C ALA A 117 6.60 -6.23 10.84
N GLY A 118 6.17 -6.64 12.04
CA GLY A 118 5.92 -8.06 12.33
C GLY A 118 7.17 -8.95 12.25
N GLY A 119 8.37 -8.39 12.43
CA GLY A 119 9.65 -9.10 12.33
C GLY A 119 10.16 -9.27 10.90
N PHE A 120 9.55 -8.59 9.92
CA PHE A 120 9.96 -8.62 8.52
C PHE A 120 10.34 -7.22 8.03
N PRO A 121 11.40 -7.10 7.21
CA PRO A 121 11.79 -5.84 6.59
C PRO A 121 10.81 -5.46 5.50
N GLY A 122 10.70 -4.16 5.23
CA GLY A 122 9.79 -3.65 4.21
C GLY A 122 9.88 -2.14 4.06
N PHE A 123 8.84 -1.55 3.49
CA PHE A 123 8.76 -0.12 3.23
C PHE A 123 7.48 0.47 3.76
N GLU A 124 7.62 1.63 4.38
CA GLU A 124 6.53 2.53 4.70
C GLU A 124 6.47 3.64 3.65
N VAL A 125 5.28 3.91 3.11
CA VAL A 125 5.03 4.92 2.10
C VAL A 125 3.87 5.81 2.53
N GLU A 126 4.10 7.12 2.58
CA GLU A 126 3.07 8.13 2.76
C GLU A 126 2.70 8.74 1.41
N VAL A 127 1.41 8.87 1.13
CA VAL A 127 0.90 9.51 -0.08
C VAL A 127 -0.08 10.62 0.25
N ARG A 128 -0.18 11.60 -0.67
CA ARG A 128 -1.19 12.66 -0.69
C ARG A 128 -1.95 12.60 -2.00
N THR A 129 -3.27 12.71 -1.96
CA THR A 129 -4.08 12.78 -3.17
C THR A 129 -3.80 14.08 -3.94
N ASP A 130 -3.76 13.99 -5.28
CA ASP A 130 -3.60 15.14 -6.18
C ASP A 130 -4.94 15.85 -6.43
N TYR A 131 -6.04 15.25 -6.01
CA TYR A 131 -7.40 15.82 -6.01
C TYR A 131 -7.84 16.20 -4.61
N THR A 132 -8.74 17.19 -4.55
CA THR A 132 -9.33 17.65 -3.29
C THR A 132 -10.60 16.86 -2.96
N VAL A 133 -11.10 17.04 -1.76
CA VAL A 133 -12.40 16.48 -1.31
C VAL A 133 -13.56 16.94 -2.19
N GLY A 134 -13.36 17.99 -3.00
CA GLY A 134 -14.36 18.54 -3.91
C GLY A 134 -15.19 19.67 -3.31
N ASP A 135 -16.19 20.16 -4.06
CA ASP A 135 -17.08 21.23 -3.62
C ASP A 135 -17.84 20.82 -2.36
N SER A 136 -17.46 21.40 -1.23
CA SER A 136 -18.05 21.13 0.08
C SER A 136 -18.94 22.30 0.51
N ILE A 137 -20.07 21.97 1.14
CA ILE A 137 -20.93 22.97 1.80
C ILE A 137 -20.29 23.56 3.07
N ILE A 138 -19.15 23.00 3.50
CA ILE A 138 -18.37 23.46 4.65
C ILE A 138 -17.27 24.39 4.14
N PRO A 139 -17.33 25.70 4.37
CA PRO A 139 -16.32 26.64 3.89
C PRO A 139 -14.91 26.28 4.39
N GLY A 140 -13.92 26.30 3.49
CA GLY A 140 -12.52 26.04 3.80
C GLY A 140 -12.07 24.57 3.69
N THR A 141 -12.97 23.67 3.26
CA THR A 141 -12.62 22.27 3.02
C THR A 141 -12.42 21.93 1.53
N GLU A 142 -12.74 22.85 0.64
CA GLU A 142 -12.71 22.66 -0.82
C GLU A 142 -11.30 22.35 -1.35
N SER A 143 -10.28 22.85 -0.67
CA SER A 143 -8.87 22.69 -1.03
C SER A 143 -8.16 21.59 -0.24
N MET A 144 -8.88 20.86 0.62
CA MET A 144 -8.27 19.78 1.43
C MET A 144 -7.99 18.55 0.58
N THR A 145 -6.76 18.04 0.65
CA THR A 145 -6.34 16.75 0.12
C THR A 145 -6.34 15.70 1.22
N ALA A 146 -6.45 14.44 0.86
CA ALA A 146 -6.31 13.34 1.81
C ALA A 146 -4.85 12.86 1.85
N VAL A 147 -4.39 12.47 3.03
CA VAL A 147 -3.09 11.83 3.26
C VAL A 147 -3.34 10.47 3.88
N ALA A 148 -2.59 9.48 3.43
CA ALA A 148 -2.61 8.13 3.99
C ALA A 148 -1.21 7.53 3.96
N GLN A 149 -1.00 6.51 4.79
CA GLN A 149 0.25 5.81 4.94
C GLN A 149 -0.01 4.31 4.95
N ALA A 150 0.88 3.55 4.33
CA ALA A 150 0.83 2.10 4.35
C ALA A 150 2.24 1.52 4.47
N THR A 151 2.31 0.32 5.02
CA THR A 151 3.54 -0.45 5.12
C THR A 151 3.36 -1.79 4.43
N ALA A 152 4.32 -2.17 3.57
CA ALA A 152 4.41 -3.50 3.01
C ALA A 152 5.73 -4.15 3.42
N VAL A 153 5.68 -5.45 3.69
CA VAL A 153 6.84 -6.23 4.14
C VAL A 153 7.18 -7.33 3.15
N ILE A 154 8.46 -7.67 3.11
CA ILE A 154 9.02 -8.79 2.33
C ILE A 154 9.29 -9.93 3.32
N GLN A 155 8.74 -11.09 3.04
CA GLN A 155 8.88 -12.26 3.89
C GLN A 155 9.56 -13.39 3.12
N PRO A 156 10.69 -13.95 3.61
CA PRO A 156 11.29 -15.15 3.06
C PRO A 156 10.29 -16.31 3.06
N ARG A 157 10.38 -17.14 2.03
CA ARG A 157 9.52 -18.33 1.85
C ARG A 157 10.31 -19.63 1.77
N CYS A 158 11.64 -19.53 1.78
CA CYS A 158 12.51 -20.67 1.63
C CYS A 158 13.16 -21.05 2.96
N ASP A 159 13.03 -22.30 3.32
CA ASP A 159 13.76 -22.92 4.42
C ASP A 159 14.99 -23.65 3.88
N PHE A 160 16.10 -23.65 4.62
CA PHE A 160 17.33 -24.33 4.30
C PHE A 160 18.06 -24.82 5.56
N ASP A 161 19.02 -25.72 5.40
CA ASP A 161 19.84 -26.17 6.53
C ASP A 161 20.75 -25.02 7.00
N VAL A 162 20.56 -24.56 8.24
CA VAL A 162 21.35 -23.49 8.87
C VAL A 162 22.88 -23.80 8.95
N ASN A 163 23.27 -25.07 8.76
CA ASN A 163 24.67 -25.49 8.69
C ASN A 163 25.12 -25.77 7.24
N ALA A 164 24.34 -25.36 6.23
CA ALA A 164 24.72 -25.55 4.84
C ALA A 164 26.06 -24.85 4.56
N ASP A 165 26.90 -25.55 3.78
CA ASP A 165 28.17 -24.98 3.31
C ASP A 165 27.88 -24.14 2.03
N PRO A 166 28.00 -22.81 2.07
CA PRO A 166 27.66 -21.96 0.92
C PRO A 166 28.57 -22.18 -0.31
N ALA A 167 29.62 -23.00 -0.19
CA ALA A 167 30.47 -23.38 -1.31
C ALA A 167 30.07 -24.74 -1.97
N LYS A 168 28.97 -25.33 -1.51
CA LYS A 168 28.44 -26.60 -2.02
C LYS A 168 26.99 -26.45 -2.46
N PRO A 169 26.45 -27.39 -3.24
CA PRO A 169 25.03 -27.39 -3.57
C PRO A 169 24.15 -27.33 -2.33
N VAL A 170 23.21 -26.37 -2.30
CA VAL A 170 22.24 -26.16 -1.22
C VAL A 170 20.85 -26.38 -1.78
N ALA A 171 20.08 -27.25 -1.11
CA ALA A 171 18.68 -27.46 -1.39
C ALA A 171 17.84 -26.52 -0.51
N LEU A 172 16.98 -25.73 -1.13
CA LEU A 172 15.99 -24.88 -0.48
C LEU A 172 14.61 -25.52 -0.63
N ASP A 173 13.76 -25.36 0.36
CA ASP A 173 12.33 -25.68 0.29
C ASP A 173 11.53 -24.37 0.38
N CYS A 174 11.00 -23.89 -0.75
CA CYS A 174 10.26 -22.64 -0.83
C CYS A 174 8.76 -22.93 -0.83
N ASP A 175 8.15 -23.04 0.36
CA ASP A 175 6.74 -23.42 0.57
C ASP A 175 6.36 -24.74 -0.14
N GLY A 176 7.22 -25.77 -0.06
CA GLY A 176 7.02 -27.07 -0.69
C GLY A 176 7.50 -27.15 -2.15
N GLN A 177 8.07 -26.09 -2.68
CA GLN A 177 8.74 -26.08 -3.99
C GLN A 177 10.25 -26.21 -3.78
N PRO A 178 10.88 -27.32 -4.21
CA PRO A 178 12.31 -27.46 -4.08
C PRO A 178 13.05 -26.56 -5.08
N VAL A 179 14.10 -25.89 -4.61
CA VAL A 179 15.03 -25.08 -5.40
C VAL A 179 16.43 -25.50 -5.03
N ASP A 180 17.20 -25.99 -6.00
CA ASP A 180 18.59 -26.41 -5.79
C ASP A 180 19.53 -25.34 -6.36
N ILE A 181 20.44 -24.82 -5.53
CA ILE A 181 21.46 -23.85 -5.92
C ILE A 181 22.83 -24.55 -5.83
N ASP A 182 23.55 -24.63 -6.95
CA ASP A 182 24.92 -25.13 -7.01
C ASP A 182 25.90 -24.00 -7.32
N PRO A 183 26.54 -23.40 -6.32
CA PRO A 183 27.48 -22.29 -6.54
C PRO A 183 28.70 -22.65 -7.41
N GLY A 184 29.00 -23.94 -7.56
CA GLY A 184 30.09 -24.43 -8.41
C GLY A 184 29.75 -24.48 -9.90
N ASN A 185 28.47 -24.45 -10.23
CA ASN A 185 27.93 -24.47 -11.60
C ASN A 185 26.65 -23.62 -11.67
N PHE A 186 26.74 -22.38 -11.16
CA PHE A 186 25.61 -21.47 -11.05
C PHE A 186 25.40 -20.68 -12.34
N ASP A 187 24.15 -20.57 -12.76
CA ASP A 187 23.69 -19.65 -13.79
C ASP A 187 22.57 -18.78 -13.19
N PRO A 188 22.66 -17.44 -13.20
CA PRO A 188 21.61 -16.57 -12.70
C PRO A 188 20.21 -16.85 -13.29
N ASP A 189 20.15 -17.36 -14.51
CA ASP A 189 18.89 -17.74 -15.18
C ASP A 189 18.25 -19.01 -14.57
N ASP A 190 18.97 -19.76 -13.74
CA ASP A 190 18.45 -20.92 -13.00
C ASP A 190 17.67 -20.53 -11.73
N LEU A 191 17.78 -19.25 -11.29
CA LEU A 191 17.00 -18.78 -10.15
C LEU A 191 15.49 -18.74 -10.50
N PRO A 192 14.65 -19.18 -9.58
CA PRO A 192 13.20 -19.06 -9.76
C PRO A 192 12.77 -17.59 -9.72
N ASP A 193 11.52 -17.35 -10.14
CA ASP A 193 10.88 -16.03 -9.97
C ASP A 193 10.98 -15.58 -8.50
N ALA A 194 11.21 -14.27 -8.27
CA ALA A 194 11.38 -13.70 -6.94
C ALA A 194 10.18 -13.98 -6.02
N SER A 195 8.97 -14.15 -6.59
CA SER A 195 7.76 -14.50 -5.84
C SER A 195 7.77 -15.92 -5.26
N VAL A 196 8.62 -16.79 -5.77
CA VAL A 196 8.83 -18.14 -5.20
C VAL A 196 9.65 -18.03 -3.93
N MET A 197 10.71 -17.21 -3.93
CA MET A 197 11.64 -17.08 -2.81
C MET A 197 11.15 -16.12 -1.73
N PHE A 198 10.40 -15.08 -2.11
CA PHE A 198 9.93 -14.03 -1.19
C PHE A 198 8.47 -13.66 -1.46
N SER A 199 7.68 -13.55 -0.42
CA SER A 199 6.32 -12.98 -0.51
C SER A 199 6.30 -11.51 -0.10
N VAL A 200 5.37 -10.76 -0.68
CA VAL A 200 5.12 -9.36 -0.33
C VAL A 200 3.68 -9.21 0.15
N ARG A 201 3.49 -8.54 1.27
CA ARG A 201 2.15 -8.29 1.83
C ARG A 201 2.11 -6.97 2.60
N LEU A 202 0.92 -6.42 2.72
CA LEU A 202 0.69 -5.29 3.65
C LEU A 202 0.86 -5.76 5.10
N ALA A 203 1.53 -4.93 5.89
CA ALA A 203 1.58 -5.10 7.34
C ALA A 203 0.25 -4.64 7.95
N GLN A 204 -0.27 -5.42 8.90
CA GLN A 204 -1.50 -5.11 9.65
C GLN A 204 -1.15 -4.53 11.02
#